data_7888ede9288e3999538a9ee2f1f8eab3
#
_entry.id   7888ede9288e3999538a9ee2f1f8eab3
#
_cell.length_a   1.000
_cell.length_b   1.000
_cell.length_c   1.000
_cell.angle_alpha   90.00
_cell.angle_beta   90.00
_cell.angle_gamma   90.00
#
_symmetry.space_group_name_H-M   'P 1'
#
loop_
_entity.id
_entity.type
_entity.pdbx_description
1 polymer ?
#
loop_
_entity_poly.entity_id
_entity_poly.type
_entity_poly.pdbx_seq_one_letter_code
_entity_poly.pdbx_strand_id
1 'polypeptide(L)'
;MRRNTMKEKLQKGELVTGCMLQGYLPSLVEICGLAGFDFVFLDAEHGPLSPADCEGLVRAAEVRGVTPLVRVPDLQESTLLRYLDVGAMGVILPGVASAQEAKAAVEAVKYHPLGKRGLNGVRASGYGMEQSLADYAQEANRETVVLAIIENAAAMEALPEILQVEGLDGVIFGAMDYSQAVGVPGQGQHPLVQAGYEKLLAAGRAAAKPVGTVVRAGEAAERYVQQGVQMILTSAFGLFGREARRFVQTVQQEAAKGE
;
A
#
# COMPACT_ATOMS: atom_id res chain seq x y z
N MET A 1 -7.05 18.77 4.18
CA MET A 1 -6.16 17.60 3.94
C MET A 1 -5.35 17.87 2.68
N ARG A 2 -4.17 17.25 2.50
CA ARG A 2 -3.40 17.41 1.25
C ARG A 2 -4.05 16.65 0.09
N ARG A 3 -3.87 17.14 -1.13
CA ARG A 3 -4.28 16.47 -2.35
C ARG A 3 -3.53 15.14 -2.53
N ASN A 4 -4.23 14.06 -2.87
CA ASN A 4 -3.65 12.74 -3.07
C ASN A 4 -3.40 12.47 -4.56
N THR A 5 -2.19 12.78 -5.02
CA THR A 5 -1.80 12.62 -6.43
C THR A 5 -1.80 11.16 -6.88
N MET A 6 -1.48 10.22 -5.99
CA MET A 6 -1.57 8.79 -6.28
C MET A 6 -3.02 8.37 -6.57
N LYS A 7 -3.97 8.81 -5.71
CA LYS A 7 -5.40 8.51 -5.91
C LYS A 7 -5.92 9.07 -7.23
N GLU A 8 -5.54 10.30 -7.57
CA GLU A 8 -5.92 10.89 -8.85
C GLU A 8 -5.40 10.11 -10.06
N LYS A 9 -4.16 9.65 -10.02
CA LYS A 9 -3.60 8.80 -11.08
C LYS A 9 -4.39 7.51 -11.21
N LEU A 10 -4.67 6.82 -10.10
CA LEU A 10 -5.48 5.59 -10.13
C LEU A 10 -6.88 5.82 -10.71
N GLN A 11 -7.55 6.93 -10.36
CA GLN A 11 -8.86 7.28 -10.90
C GLN A 11 -8.84 7.56 -12.40
N LYS A 12 -7.71 8.00 -12.94
CA LYS A 12 -7.49 8.19 -14.38
C LYS A 12 -7.05 6.91 -15.10
N GLY A 13 -6.90 5.80 -14.37
CA GLY A 13 -6.38 4.54 -14.92
C GLY A 13 -4.86 4.54 -15.14
N GLU A 14 -4.14 5.54 -14.61
CA GLU A 14 -2.70 5.64 -14.75
C GLU A 14 -1.97 4.66 -13.81
N LEU A 15 -0.77 4.24 -14.22
CA LEU A 15 0.12 3.42 -13.41
C LEU A 15 0.69 4.26 -12.25
N VAL A 16 0.76 3.65 -11.07
CA VAL A 16 1.47 4.21 -9.91
C VAL A 16 2.51 3.24 -9.37
N THR A 17 3.59 3.80 -8.86
CA THR A 17 4.71 3.04 -8.28
C THR A 17 4.81 3.26 -6.78
N GLY A 18 5.04 2.19 -6.02
CA GLY A 18 5.15 2.22 -4.56
C GLY A 18 6.43 1.60 -4.04
N CYS A 19 6.92 2.14 -2.93
CA CYS A 19 8.07 1.59 -2.22
C CYS A 19 7.68 1.21 -0.78
N MET A 20 7.87 -0.07 -0.43
CA MET A 20 7.56 -0.60 0.90
C MET A 20 8.74 -0.40 1.85
N LEU A 21 8.47 0.18 3.02
CA LEU A 21 9.40 0.42 4.10
C LEU A 21 8.96 -0.31 5.38
N GLN A 22 9.84 -1.12 5.94
CA GLN A 22 9.60 -1.92 7.14
C GLN A 22 10.38 -1.42 8.36
N GLY A 23 10.68 -0.12 8.43
CA GLY A 23 11.42 0.49 9.54
C GLY A 23 11.32 2.00 9.55
N TYR A 24 11.69 2.60 10.67
CA TYR A 24 11.71 4.06 10.84
C TYR A 24 12.91 4.68 10.07
N LEU A 25 12.70 5.02 8.82
CA LEU A 25 13.74 5.51 7.90
C LEU A 25 13.26 6.77 7.14
N PRO A 26 13.13 7.94 7.82
CA PRO A 26 12.62 9.17 7.19
C PRO A 26 13.42 9.60 5.95
N SER A 27 14.76 9.51 6.00
CA SER A 27 15.61 9.83 4.84
C SER A 27 15.33 8.93 3.63
N LEU A 28 14.99 7.66 3.87
CA LEU A 28 14.65 6.76 2.77
C LEU A 28 13.28 7.09 2.15
N VAL A 29 12.33 7.58 2.96
CA VAL A 29 11.06 8.13 2.44
C VAL A 29 11.32 9.31 1.52
N GLU A 30 12.23 10.23 1.92
CA GLU A 30 12.62 11.35 1.06
C GLU A 30 13.29 10.87 -0.25
N ILE A 31 14.18 9.87 -0.16
CA ILE A 31 14.82 9.26 -1.34
C ILE A 31 13.78 8.66 -2.27
N CYS A 32 12.76 7.97 -1.74
CA CYS A 32 11.66 7.43 -2.55
C CYS A 32 10.93 8.55 -3.32
N GLY A 33 10.61 9.68 -2.67
CA GLY A 33 10.00 10.82 -3.33
C GLY A 33 10.90 11.42 -4.42
N LEU A 34 12.21 11.58 -4.13
CA LEU A 34 13.20 12.08 -5.11
C LEU A 34 13.40 11.13 -6.29
N ALA A 35 13.28 9.81 -6.06
CA ALA A 35 13.33 8.80 -7.11
C ALA A 35 12.07 8.75 -7.99
N GLY A 36 11.00 9.45 -7.61
CA GLY A 36 9.77 9.55 -8.39
C GLY A 36 8.72 8.49 -8.05
N PHE A 37 8.81 7.82 -6.89
CA PHE A 37 7.72 6.96 -6.42
C PHE A 37 6.47 7.81 -6.11
N ASP A 38 5.30 7.29 -6.50
CA ASP A 38 4.01 7.95 -6.26
C ASP A 38 3.57 7.83 -4.80
N PHE A 39 3.92 6.72 -4.16
CA PHE A 39 3.59 6.49 -2.77
C PHE A 39 4.66 5.67 -2.03
N VAL A 40 4.68 5.83 -0.72
CA VAL A 40 5.39 4.95 0.20
C VAL A 40 4.39 4.09 0.95
N PHE A 41 4.70 2.82 1.05
CA PHE A 41 3.96 1.81 1.78
C PHE A 41 4.67 1.58 3.12
N LEU A 42 4.17 2.19 4.19
CA LEU A 42 4.70 2.07 5.54
C LEU A 42 4.13 0.80 6.18
N ASP A 43 4.96 -0.17 6.43
CA ASP A 43 4.54 -1.50 6.86
C ASP A 43 4.54 -1.61 8.38
N ALA A 44 3.35 -1.46 9.00
CA ALA A 44 3.16 -1.61 10.44
C ALA A 44 2.66 -3.01 10.84
N GLU A 45 2.42 -3.91 9.88
CA GLU A 45 2.08 -5.32 10.14
C GLU A 45 3.34 -6.17 10.32
N HIS A 46 4.23 -6.22 9.32
CA HIS A 46 5.49 -6.96 9.41
C HIS A 46 6.70 -6.11 9.79
N GLY A 47 6.50 -4.81 9.97
CA GLY A 47 7.48 -3.87 10.45
C GLY A 47 7.19 -3.38 11.88
N PRO A 48 8.20 -2.89 12.62
CA PRO A 48 8.04 -2.41 13.99
C PRO A 48 7.49 -0.98 14.06
N LEU A 49 6.64 -0.55 13.11
CA LEU A 49 6.19 0.83 13.02
C LEU A 49 4.94 1.10 13.87
N SER A 50 5.11 1.88 14.92
CA SER A 50 3.99 2.43 15.70
C SER A 50 3.34 3.65 15.01
N PRO A 51 2.16 4.12 15.45
CA PRO A 51 1.60 5.39 14.97
C PRO A 51 2.55 6.59 15.14
N ALA A 52 3.35 6.64 16.22
CA ALA A 52 4.33 7.69 16.44
C ALA A 52 5.47 7.64 15.40
N ASP A 53 5.97 6.45 15.07
CA ASP A 53 6.94 6.28 13.99
C ASP A 53 6.36 6.70 12.64
N CYS A 54 5.13 6.29 12.35
CA CYS A 54 4.45 6.67 11.11
C CYS A 54 4.25 8.19 11.00
N GLU A 55 4.04 8.92 12.11
CA GLU A 55 3.96 10.38 12.09
C GLU A 55 5.24 11.01 11.53
N GLY A 56 6.42 10.55 11.97
CA GLY A 56 7.71 11.01 11.45
C GLY A 56 7.91 10.70 9.97
N LEU A 57 7.52 9.49 9.53
CA LEU A 57 7.59 9.06 8.14
C LEU A 57 6.60 9.83 7.24
N VAL A 58 5.40 10.12 7.74
CA VAL A 58 4.41 10.98 7.05
C VAL A 58 4.98 12.38 6.83
N ARG A 59 5.62 12.98 7.83
CA ARG A 59 6.28 14.30 7.69
C ARG A 59 7.35 14.27 6.58
N ALA A 60 8.17 13.24 6.53
CA ALA A 60 9.17 13.07 5.46
C ALA A 60 8.52 12.93 4.08
N ALA A 61 7.42 12.17 3.99
CA ALA A 61 6.65 12.03 2.75
C ALA A 61 6.04 13.38 2.29
N GLU A 62 5.52 14.15 3.22
CA GLU A 62 4.95 15.48 2.96
C GLU A 62 5.98 16.45 2.37
N VAL A 63 7.24 16.43 2.86
CA VAL A 63 8.33 17.27 2.34
C VAL A 63 8.61 17.01 0.86
N ARG A 64 8.40 15.80 0.38
CA ARG A 64 8.67 15.39 -1.01
C ARG A 64 7.42 15.21 -1.85
N GLY A 65 6.23 15.38 -1.29
CA GLY A 65 4.97 15.23 -2.02
C GLY A 65 4.64 13.79 -2.41
N VAL A 66 5.31 12.78 -1.81
CA VAL A 66 4.98 11.37 -1.99
C VAL A 66 3.84 10.97 -1.06
N THR A 67 2.91 10.14 -1.53
CA THR A 67 1.72 9.75 -0.75
C THR A 67 2.07 8.69 0.31
N PRO A 68 1.91 8.94 1.63
CA PRO A 68 2.14 7.93 2.65
C PRO A 68 0.88 7.07 2.88
N LEU A 69 0.97 5.78 2.58
CA LEU A 69 -0.02 4.76 2.92
C LEU A 69 0.54 3.85 4.01
N VAL A 70 -0.28 3.44 4.97
CA VAL A 70 0.13 2.54 6.05
C VAL A 70 -0.56 1.20 5.90
N ARG A 71 0.21 0.10 5.82
CA ARG A 71 -0.34 -1.21 6.08
C ARG A 71 -0.50 -1.35 7.59
N VAL A 72 -1.74 -1.39 8.03
CA VAL A 72 -2.08 -1.47 9.45
C VAL A 72 -1.87 -2.90 9.98
N PRO A 73 -1.60 -3.09 11.28
CA PRO A 73 -1.39 -4.43 11.84
C PRO A 73 -2.68 -5.24 12.00
N ASP A 74 -3.84 -4.59 12.02
CA ASP A 74 -5.15 -5.22 12.16
C ASP A 74 -6.26 -4.29 11.62
N LEU A 75 -7.50 -4.81 11.54
CA LEU A 75 -8.67 -4.07 11.04
C LEU A 75 -9.51 -3.40 12.14
N GLN A 76 -8.98 -3.29 13.37
CA GLN A 76 -9.69 -2.65 14.47
C GLN A 76 -9.90 -1.16 14.19
N GLU A 77 -11.09 -0.65 14.45
CA GLU A 77 -11.47 0.75 14.23
C GLU A 77 -10.48 1.72 14.93
N SER A 78 -10.08 1.41 16.17
CA SER A 78 -9.12 2.21 16.92
C SER A 78 -7.72 2.19 16.31
N THR A 79 -7.31 1.10 15.70
CA THR A 79 -6.03 0.99 14.99
C THR A 79 -6.04 1.85 13.73
N LEU A 80 -7.04 1.68 12.88
CA LEU A 80 -7.23 2.49 11.66
C LEU A 80 -7.23 3.99 11.97
N LEU A 81 -8.01 4.39 12.99
CA LEU A 81 -8.10 5.78 13.44
C LEU A 81 -6.73 6.37 13.77
N ARG A 82 -5.94 5.68 14.59
CA ARG A 82 -4.63 6.19 15.08
C ARG A 82 -3.63 6.44 13.95
N TYR A 83 -3.53 5.54 12.96
CA TYR A 83 -2.63 5.74 11.82
C TYR A 83 -3.11 6.85 10.88
N LEU A 84 -4.42 7.01 10.73
CA LEU A 84 -4.96 8.11 9.93
C LEU A 84 -4.83 9.47 10.64
N ASP A 85 -4.95 9.51 11.96
CA ASP A 85 -4.87 10.74 12.76
C ASP A 85 -3.47 11.36 12.79
N VAL A 86 -2.42 10.54 12.62
CA VAL A 86 -1.05 11.03 12.45
C VAL A 86 -0.76 11.52 11.02
N GLY A 87 -1.72 11.43 10.09
CA GLY A 87 -1.66 12.03 8.76
C GLY A 87 -1.38 11.06 7.61
N ALA A 88 -1.48 9.74 7.82
CA ALA A 88 -1.48 8.81 6.70
C ALA A 88 -2.59 9.18 5.70
N MET A 89 -2.27 9.17 4.42
CA MET A 89 -3.20 9.51 3.35
C MET A 89 -4.01 8.30 2.86
N GLY A 90 -3.88 7.19 3.52
CA GLY A 90 -4.66 5.98 3.31
C GLY A 90 -4.13 4.81 4.09
N VAL A 91 -4.88 3.72 4.01
CA VAL A 91 -4.56 2.45 4.66
C VAL A 91 -4.55 1.31 3.66
N ILE A 92 -3.70 0.33 3.94
CA ILE A 92 -3.65 -0.95 3.27
C ILE A 92 -4.09 -1.98 4.30
N LEU A 93 -5.20 -2.65 4.02
CA LEU A 93 -5.90 -3.57 4.91
C LEU A 93 -5.36 -4.98 4.70
N PRO A 94 -4.63 -5.58 5.66
CA PRO A 94 -4.18 -6.96 5.57
C PRO A 94 -5.32 -7.94 5.89
N GLY A 95 -5.17 -9.18 5.48
CA GLY A 95 -5.98 -10.31 5.93
C GLY A 95 -7.48 -10.23 5.65
N VAL A 96 -7.95 -9.28 4.86
CA VAL A 96 -9.36 -9.17 4.49
C VAL A 96 -9.84 -10.51 3.91
N ALA A 97 -10.91 -11.07 4.48
CA ALA A 97 -11.44 -12.37 4.08
C ALA A 97 -12.87 -12.30 3.50
N SER A 98 -13.55 -11.15 3.64
CA SER A 98 -14.95 -11.00 3.19
C SER A 98 -15.27 -9.55 2.80
N ALA A 99 -16.35 -9.38 2.02
CA ALA A 99 -16.89 -8.06 1.72
C ALA A 99 -17.39 -7.32 2.97
N GLN A 100 -17.86 -8.05 3.97
CA GLN A 100 -18.32 -7.47 5.24
C GLN A 100 -17.14 -6.83 5.99
N GLU A 101 -16.00 -7.51 6.09
CA GLU A 101 -14.79 -6.98 6.71
C GLU A 101 -14.25 -5.76 5.94
N ALA A 102 -14.17 -5.85 4.61
CA ALA A 102 -13.76 -4.73 3.77
C ALA A 102 -14.67 -3.52 3.97
N LYS A 103 -16.00 -3.71 4.01
CA LYS A 103 -16.97 -2.65 4.25
C LYS A 103 -16.81 -2.04 5.64
N ALA A 104 -16.69 -2.85 6.68
CA ALA A 104 -16.49 -2.37 8.05
C ALA A 104 -15.21 -1.53 8.17
N ALA A 105 -14.12 -1.95 7.52
CA ALA A 105 -12.87 -1.19 7.48
C ALA A 105 -13.02 0.14 6.72
N VAL A 106 -13.70 0.15 5.58
CA VAL A 106 -14.01 1.40 4.85
C VAL A 106 -14.83 2.36 5.72
N GLU A 107 -15.87 1.86 6.41
CA GLU A 107 -16.68 2.67 7.32
C GLU A 107 -15.87 3.26 8.48
N ALA A 108 -14.89 2.52 9.00
CA ALA A 108 -13.98 2.99 10.05
C ALA A 108 -12.96 4.04 9.55
N VAL A 109 -12.63 4.04 8.27
CA VAL A 109 -11.67 4.97 7.63
C VAL A 109 -12.34 6.27 7.19
N LYS A 110 -13.59 6.20 6.74
CA LYS A 110 -14.33 7.34 6.16
C LYS A 110 -15.19 8.06 7.20
N TYR A 111 -15.37 9.35 6.98
CA TYR A 111 -16.35 10.18 7.74
C TYR A 111 -17.75 10.09 7.14
N HIS A 112 -18.74 10.52 7.90
CA HIS A 112 -20.12 10.64 7.38
C HIS A 112 -20.16 11.41 6.04
N PRO A 113 -20.97 11.02 5.03
CA PRO A 113 -21.95 9.92 5.03
C PRO A 113 -21.34 8.56 4.63
N LEU A 114 -20.06 8.49 4.27
CA LEU A 114 -19.39 7.28 3.75
C LEU A 114 -18.95 6.31 4.86
N GLY A 115 -18.90 6.79 6.10
CA GLY A 115 -18.43 5.99 7.24
C GLY A 115 -18.70 6.69 8.58
N LYS A 116 -17.99 6.19 9.61
CA LYS A 116 -18.19 6.56 11.02
C LYS A 116 -16.89 6.92 11.75
N ARG A 117 -15.79 7.20 11.02
CA ARG A 117 -14.51 7.58 11.62
C ARG A 117 -14.70 8.70 12.64
N GLY A 118 -14.07 8.57 13.83
CA GLY A 118 -14.05 9.61 14.84
C GLY A 118 -13.43 10.91 14.34
N LEU A 119 -14.05 12.06 14.60
CA LEU A 119 -13.61 13.37 14.15
C LEU A 119 -13.03 14.16 15.31
N ASN A 120 -11.77 14.62 15.19
CA ASN A 120 -11.12 15.46 16.19
C ASN A 120 -10.10 16.40 15.53
N GLY A 121 -9.67 17.43 16.28
CA GLY A 121 -8.59 18.35 15.91
C GLY A 121 -7.21 17.72 16.13
N VAL A 122 -6.83 16.78 15.26
CA VAL A 122 -5.58 16.04 15.29
C VAL A 122 -4.60 16.53 14.21
N ARG A 123 -3.40 15.97 14.14
CA ARG A 123 -2.41 16.37 13.14
C ARG A 123 -2.96 16.32 11.71
N ALA A 124 -3.64 15.25 11.34
CA ALA A 124 -4.20 15.08 10.00
C ALA A 124 -5.18 16.20 9.58
N SER A 125 -5.87 16.81 10.55
CA SER A 125 -6.80 17.94 10.34
C SER A 125 -6.16 19.31 10.55
N GLY A 126 -4.82 19.42 10.59
CA GLY A 126 -4.13 20.68 10.92
C GLY A 126 -4.48 21.18 12.32
N TYR A 127 -4.72 20.26 13.26
CA TYR A 127 -5.14 20.54 14.64
C TYR A 127 -6.44 21.38 14.74
N GLY A 128 -7.26 21.35 13.68
CA GLY A 128 -8.46 22.18 13.56
C GLY A 128 -8.18 23.68 13.36
N MET A 129 -6.93 24.05 13.00
CA MET A 129 -6.51 25.45 12.86
C MET A 129 -6.44 25.91 11.40
N GLU A 130 -6.31 25.00 10.44
CA GLU A 130 -6.19 25.31 9.01
C GLU A 130 -7.56 25.52 8.34
N GLN A 131 -8.55 24.75 8.77
CA GLN A 131 -9.93 24.78 8.23
C GLN A 131 -10.92 24.22 9.25
N SER A 132 -12.21 24.35 8.97
CA SER A 132 -13.22 23.71 9.80
C SER A 132 -13.12 22.18 9.77
N LEU A 133 -13.44 21.49 10.87
CA LEU A 133 -13.46 20.04 10.89
C LEU A 133 -14.49 19.44 9.91
N ALA A 134 -15.55 20.18 9.59
CA ALA A 134 -16.54 19.77 8.60
C ALA A 134 -15.94 19.75 7.17
N ASP A 135 -15.20 20.79 6.79
CA ASP A 135 -14.53 20.86 5.50
C ASP A 135 -13.42 19.81 5.41
N TYR A 136 -12.65 19.63 6.49
CA TYR A 136 -11.64 18.59 6.58
C TYR A 136 -12.24 17.19 6.38
N ALA A 137 -13.37 16.87 7.01
CA ALA A 137 -14.02 15.56 6.86
C ALA A 137 -14.43 15.28 5.41
N GLN A 138 -14.95 16.29 4.70
CA GLN A 138 -15.29 16.16 3.29
C GLN A 138 -14.06 15.94 2.42
N GLU A 139 -12.99 16.71 2.63
CA GLU A 139 -11.73 16.52 1.91
C GLU A 139 -11.11 15.16 2.22
N ALA A 140 -11.07 14.75 3.48
CA ALA A 140 -10.53 13.47 3.89
C ALA A 140 -11.28 12.30 3.22
N ASN A 141 -12.60 12.38 3.09
CA ASN A 141 -13.38 11.39 2.35
C ASN A 141 -12.96 11.28 0.88
N ARG A 142 -12.62 12.40 0.24
CA ARG A 142 -12.14 12.39 -1.16
C ARG A 142 -10.71 11.88 -1.30
N GLU A 143 -9.83 12.33 -0.41
CA GLU A 143 -8.38 12.14 -0.56
C GLU A 143 -7.85 10.85 0.06
N THR A 144 -8.52 10.30 1.08
CA THR A 144 -8.06 9.06 1.74
C THR A 144 -8.24 7.85 0.84
N VAL A 145 -7.16 7.05 0.67
CA VAL A 145 -7.15 5.79 -0.08
C VAL A 145 -7.40 4.61 0.86
N VAL A 146 -8.19 3.65 0.41
CA VAL A 146 -8.39 2.36 1.07
C VAL A 146 -8.06 1.25 0.09
N LEU A 147 -7.03 0.47 0.38
CA LEU A 147 -6.63 -0.70 -0.39
C LEU A 147 -6.77 -1.96 0.46
N ALA A 148 -7.16 -3.09 -0.12
CA ALA A 148 -7.16 -4.38 0.57
C ALA A 148 -6.11 -5.32 -0.03
N ILE A 149 -5.47 -6.13 0.80
CA ILE A 149 -4.59 -7.20 0.34
C ILE A 149 -5.42 -8.48 0.17
N ILE A 150 -5.35 -9.07 -1.01
CA ILE A 150 -5.96 -10.37 -1.31
C ILE A 150 -4.85 -11.41 -1.22
N GLU A 151 -4.85 -12.16 -0.11
CA GLU A 151 -3.71 -13.00 0.29
C GLU A 151 -4.11 -14.31 0.98
N ASN A 152 -5.43 -14.60 1.03
CA ASN A 152 -5.94 -15.83 1.61
C ASN A 152 -7.04 -16.45 0.72
N ALA A 153 -7.37 -17.72 0.97
CA ALA A 153 -8.33 -18.45 0.16
C ALA A 153 -9.75 -17.87 0.27
N ALA A 154 -10.17 -17.44 1.48
CA ALA A 154 -11.49 -16.85 1.70
C ALA A 154 -11.67 -15.53 0.92
N ALA A 155 -10.65 -14.65 0.93
CA ALA A 155 -10.65 -13.44 0.11
C ALA A 155 -10.77 -13.75 -1.38
N MET A 156 -10.07 -14.81 -1.83
CA MET A 156 -10.11 -15.20 -3.25
C MET A 156 -11.46 -15.81 -3.66
N GLU A 157 -12.18 -16.43 -2.73
CA GLU A 157 -13.55 -16.90 -2.94
C GLU A 157 -14.55 -15.74 -2.95
N ALA A 158 -14.44 -14.81 -1.99
CA ALA A 158 -15.30 -13.63 -1.85
C ALA A 158 -14.85 -12.44 -2.72
N LEU A 159 -13.93 -12.65 -3.66
CA LEU A 159 -13.33 -11.58 -4.45
C LEU A 159 -14.33 -10.71 -5.22
N PRO A 160 -15.35 -11.27 -5.91
CA PRO A 160 -16.32 -10.47 -6.63
C PRO A 160 -17.08 -9.49 -5.70
N GLU A 161 -17.45 -9.95 -4.50
CA GLU A 161 -18.16 -9.16 -3.50
C GLU A 161 -17.27 -8.11 -2.85
N ILE A 162 -16.01 -8.45 -2.57
CA ILE A 162 -15.01 -7.50 -2.03
C ILE A 162 -14.80 -6.36 -3.01
N LEU A 163 -14.64 -6.65 -4.29
CA LEU A 163 -14.42 -5.64 -5.32
C LEU A 163 -15.62 -4.70 -5.53
N GLN A 164 -16.83 -5.07 -5.11
CA GLN A 164 -18.02 -4.21 -5.16
C GLN A 164 -18.17 -3.30 -3.95
N VAL A 165 -17.30 -3.41 -2.94
CA VAL A 165 -17.39 -2.57 -1.76
C VAL A 165 -17.14 -1.12 -2.14
N GLU A 166 -18.13 -0.27 -1.86
CA GLU A 166 -18.03 1.17 -2.07
C GLU A 166 -16.99 1.77 -1.11
N GLY A 167 -16.14 2.66 -1.63
CA GLY A 167 -15.06 3.28 -0.87
C GLY A 167 -13.77 2.46 -0.79
N LEU A 168 -13.74 1.22 -1.28
CA LEU A 168 -12.52 0.47 -1.56
C LEU A 168 -11.92 0.97 -2.88
N ASP A 169 -10.73 1.56 -2.84
CA ASP A 169 -10.09 2.20 -3.99
C ASP A 169 -9.31 1.21 -4.89
N GLY A 170 -8.96 0.04 -4.40
CA GLY A 170 -8.25 -1.01 -5.16
C GLY A 170 -7.81 -2.18 -4.28
N VAL A 171 -7.14 -3.15 -4.90
CA VAL A 171 -6.65 -4.35 -4.21
C VAL A 171 -5.20 -4.66 -4.59
N ILE A 172 -4.46 -5.28 -3.67
CA ILE A 172 -3.06 -5.71 -3.88
C ILE A 172 -3.00 -7.23 -3.73
N PHE A 173 -2.30 -7.92 -4.64
CA PHE A 173 -2.05 -9.34 -4.50
C PHE A 173 -0.92 -9.61 -3.52
N GLY A 174 -1.21 -10.27 -2.40
CA GLY A 174 -0.25 -10.71 -1.39
C GLY A 174 0.32 -12.10 -1.73
N ALA A 175 1.23 -12.18 -2.71
CA ALA A 175 1.70 -13.45 -3.27
C ALA A 175 2.35 -14.40 -2.25
N MET A 176 3.04 -13.87 -1.22
CA MET A 176 3.72 -14.70 -0.23
C MET A 176 2.73 -15.36 0.72
N ASP A 177 1.80 -14.59 1.29
CA ASP A 177 0.77 -15.11 2.20
C ASP A 177 -0.23 -15.98 1.45
N TYR A 178 -0.58 -15.61 0.21
CA TYR A 178 -1.37 -16.47 -0.66
C TYR A 178 -0.69 -17.80 -0.96
N SER A 179 0.64 -17.82 -1.16
CA SER A 179 1.39 -19.08 -1.33
C SER A 179 1.30 -20.00 -0.11
N GLN A 180 1.32 -19.42 1.09
CA GLN A 180 1.08 -20.14 2.34
C GLN A 180 -0.34 -20.69 2.38
N ALA A 181 -1.33 -19.88 2.04
CA ALA A 181 -2.75 -20.24 2.07
C ALA A 181 -3.11 -21.40 1.10
N VAL A 182 -2.39 -21.52 -0.03
CA VAL A 182 -2.60 -22.61 -1.01
C VAL A 182 -1.62 -23.77 -0.85
N GLY A 183 -0.88 -23.84 0.27
CA GLY A 183 -0.03 -24.97 0.63
C GLY A 183 1.33 -25.06 -0.06
N VAL A 184 1.82 -23.95 -0.64
CA VAL A 184 3.12 -23.86 -1.31
C VAL A 184 3.94 -22.67 -0.78
N PRO A 185 4.26 -22.63 0.53
CA PRO A 185 4.81 -21.45 1.19
C PRO A 185 6.10 -20.95 0.56
N GLY A 186 6.17 -19.62 0.32
CA GLY A 186 7.35 -18.95 -0.26
C GLY A 186 7.52 -19.11 -1.76
N GLN A 187 6.70 -19.93 -2.43
CA GLN A 187 6.80 -20.23 -3.85
C GLN A 187 5.90 -19.31 -4.70
N GLY A 188 6.19 -18.00 -4.70
CA GLY A 188 5.36 -17.00 -5.40
C GLY A 188 5.20 -17.23 -6.92
N GLN A 189 6.08 -18.03 -7.55
CA GLN A 189 5.98 -18.39 -8.97
C GLN A 189 5.31 -19.76 -9.20
N HIS A 190 4.83 -20.42 -8.13
CA HIS A 190 4.12 -21.70 -8.26
C HIS A 190 2.83 -21.54 -9.07
N PRO A 191 2.45 -22.53 -9.93
CA PRO A 191 1.24 -22.42 -10.78
C PRO A 191 -0.04 -22.08 -10.01
N LEU A 192 -0.24 -22.59 -8.79
CA LEU A 192 -1.40 -22.26 -7.95
C LEU A 192 -1.43 -20.77 -7.57
N VAL A 193 -0.26 -20.19 -7.28
CA VAL A 193 -0.14 -18.77 -6.93
C VAL A 193 -0.37 -17.89 -8.16
N GLN A 194 0.20 -18.29 -9.32
CA GLN A 194 -0.02 -17.57 -10.57
C GLN A 194 -1.48 -17.64 -11.03
N ALA A 195 -2.15 -18.76 -10.86
CA ALA A 195 -3.58 -18.87 -11.16
C ALA A 195 -4.44 -17.95 -10.26
N GLY A 196 -4.10 -17.81 -8.96
CA GLY A 196 -4.74 -16.84 -8.06
C GLY A 196 -4.51 -15.39 -8.51
N TYR A 197 -3.28 -15.06 -8.89
CA TYR A 197 -2.95 -13.74 -9.42
C TYR A 197 -3.73 -13.41 -10.71
N GLU A 198 -3.80 -14.34 -11.66
CA GLU A 198 -4.56 -14.18 -12.91
C GLU A 198 -6.07 -14.00 -12.64
N LYS A 199 -6.61 -14.78 -11.69
CA LYS A 199 -8.01 -14.64 -11.24
C LYS A 199 -8.26 -13.24 -10.67
N LEU A 200 -7.37 -12.73 -9.83
CA LEU A 200 -7.46 -11.38 -9.26
C LEU A 200 -7.43 -10.30 -10.35
N LEU A 201 -6.50 -10.41 -11.30
CA LEU A 201 -6.41 -9.46 -12.43
C LEU A 201 -7.68 -9.43 -13.27
N ALA A 202 -8.23 -10.61 -13.60
CA ALA A 202 -9.46 -10.71 -14.37
C ALA A 202 -10.65 -10.09 -13.63
N ALA A 203 -10.77 -10.38 -12.33
CA ALA A 203 -11.84 -9.84 -11.49
C ALA A 203 -11.73 -8.32 -11.31
N GLY A 204 -10.51 -7.80 -11.08
CA GLY A 204 -10.24 -6.37 -10.97
C GLY A 204 -10.63 -5.60 -12.23
N ARG A 205 -10.28 -6.14 -13.41
CA ARG A 205 -10.70 -5.57 -14.69
C ARG A 205 -12.23 -5.55 -14.86
N ALA A 206 -12.90 -6.65 -14.52
CA ALA A 206 -14.36 -6.76 -14.63
C ALA A 206 -15.07 -5.78 -13.68
N ALA A 207 -14.51 -5.51 -12.52
CA ALA A 207 -15.02 -4.56 -11.53
C ALA A 207 -14.54 -3.11 -11.73
N ALA A 208 -13.69 -2.85 -12.73
CA ALA A 208 -12.99 -1.57 -12.92
C ALA A 208 -12.25 -1.08 -11.65
N LYS A 209 -11.68 -2.02 -10.90
CA LYS A 209 -10.90 -1.74 -9.68
C LYS A 209 -9.39 -1.91 -9.96
N PRO A 210 -8.56 -0.94 -9.57
CA PRO A 210 -7.11 -1.03 -9.65
C PRO A 210 -6.57 -2.27 -8.93
N VAL A 211 -5.65 -2.98 -9.60
CA VAL A 211 -4.94 -4.12 -9.01
C VAL A 211 -3.46 -3.79 -8.86
N GLY A 212 -2.91 -4.13 -7.72
CA GLY A 212 -1.50 -3.99 -7.39
C GLY A 212 -0.80 -5.32 -7.15
N THR A 213 0.53 -5.30 -7.27
CA THR A 213 1.39 -6.43 -6.89
C THR A 213 2.77 -5.96 -6.45
N VAL A 214 3.43 -6.76 -5.63
CA VAL A 214 4.82 -6.54 -5.21
C VAL A 214 5.76 -7.25 -6.18
N VAL A 215 6.67 -6.48 -6.78
CA VAL A 215 7.70 -6.96 -7.71
C VAL A 215 9.04 -6.98 -6.97
N ARG A 216 9.74 -8.12 -7.03
CA ARG A 216 11.06 -8.24 -6.40
C ARG A 216 12.09 -7.37 -7.13
N ALA A 217 13.02 -6.79 -6.38
CA ALA A 217 14.14 -6.05 -6.97
C ALA A 217 14.92 -6.92 -7.98
N GLY A 218 14.94 -6.47 -9.25
CA GLY A 218 15.56 -7.19 -10.37
C GLY A 218 14.65 -8.14 -11.13
N GLU A 219 13.41 -8.30 -10.73
CA GLU A 219 12.38 -8.96 -11.55
C GLU A 219 11.92 -7.99 -12.65
N ALA A 220 11.61 -8.53 -13.84
CA ALA A 220 11.13 -7.73 -14.95
C ALA A 220 9.72 -7.17 -14.63
N ALA A 221 9.65 -5.87 -14.37
CA ALA A 221 8.39 -5.18 -14.08
C ALA A 221 7.51 -5.02 -15.34
N GLU A 222 8.12 -5.07 -16.51
CA GLU A 222 7.47 -4.84 -17.81
C GLU A 222 6.28 -5.78 -18.04
N ARG A 223 6.40 -7.04 -17.61
CA ARG A 223 5.31 -8.01 -17.75
C ARG A 223 4.06 -7.58 -16.99
N TYR A 224 4.21 -7.01 -15.79
CA TYR A 224 3.08 -6.56 -14.97
C TYR A 224 2.39 -5.34 -15.58
N VAL A 225 3.19 -4.42 -16.16
CA VAL A 225 2.66 -3.29 -16.93
C VAL A 225 1.85 -3.78 -18.13
N GLN A 226 2.40 -4.73 -18.91
CA GLN A 226 1.71 -5.33 -20.06
C GLN A 226 0.44 -6.08 -19.68
N GLN A 227 0.40 -6.65 -18.49
CA GLN A 227 -0.78 -7.30 -17.92
C GLN A 227 -1.82 -6.30 -17.37
N GLY A 228 -1.55 -4.99 -17.41
CA GLY A 228 -2.47 -3.95 -16.97
C GLY A 228 -2.58 -3.81 -15.45
N VAL A 229 -1.51 -4.18 -14.71
CA VAL A 229 -1.39 -3.87 -13.29
C VAL A 229 -1.21 -2.35 -13.13
N GLN A 230 -1.98 -1.76 -12.23
CA GLN A 230 -1.98 -0.30 -12.04
C GLN A 230 -1.17 0.17 -10.81
N MET A 231 -0.85 -0.73 -9.89
CA MET A 231 0.00 -0.43 -8.72
C MET A 231 1.17 -1.42 -8.68
N ILE A 232 2.38 -0.94 -9.01
CA ILE A 232 3.59 -1.76 -8.94
C ILE A 232 4.42 -1.34 -7.74
N LEU A 233 4.61 -2.27 -6.81
CA LEU A 233 5.32 -2.04 -5.57
C LEU A 233 6.64 -2.81 -5.53
N THR A 234 7.63 -2.25 -4.84
CA THR A 234 8.86 -2.95 -4.52
C THR A 234 9.29 -2.68 -3.08
N SER A 235 10.20 -3.49 -2.54
CA SER A 235 10.74 -3.28 -1.19
C SER A 235 12.01 -2.44 -1.22
N ALA A 236 12.08 -1.42 -0.36
CA ALA A 236 13.29 -0.61 -0.18
C ALA A 236 14.49 -1.47 0.24
N PHE A 237 14.29 -2.42 1.17
CA PHE A 237 15.35 -3.35 1.58
C PHE A 237 15.77 -4.29 0.45
N GLY A 238 14.82 -4.71 -0.40
CA GLY A 238 15.12 -5.51 -1.59
C GLY A 238 15.98 -4.74 -2.60
N LEU A 239 15.63 -3.48 -2.88
CA LEU A 239 16.40 -2.60 -3.75
C LEU A 239 17.82 -2.39 -3.22
N PHE A 240 17.95 -1.97 -1.95
CA PHE A 240 19.25 -1.75 -1.31
C PHE A 240 20.09 -3.03 -1.28
N GLY A 241 19.52 -4.14 -0.81
CA GLY A 241 20.24 -5.40 -0.69
C GLY A 241 20.77 -5.93 -2.02
N ARG A 242 20.01 -5.74 -3.10
CA ARG A 242 20.45 -6.08 -4.45
C ARG A 242 21.65 -5.24 -4.88
N GLU A 243 21.56 -3.92 -4.78
CA GLU A 243 22.64 -3.03 -5.24
C GLU A 243 23.88 -3.12 -4.36
N ALA A 244 23.72 -3.32 -3.05
CA ALA A 244 24.82 -3.59 -2.14
C ALA A 244 25.58 -4.88 -2.52
N ARG A 245 24.86 -5.99 -2.82
CA ARG A 245 25.50 -7.23 -3.29
C ARG A 245 26.21 -7.02 -4.62
N ARG A 246 25.59 -6.32 -5.56
CA ARG A 246 26.19 -6.03 -6.87
C ARG A 246 27.49 -5.26 -6.70
N PHE A 247 27.53 -4.24 -5.87
CA PHE A 247 28.73 -3.46 -5.57
C PHE A 247 29.84 -4.36 -5.02
N VAL A 248 29.57 -5.17 -3.99
CA VAL A 248 30.55 -6.08 -3.38
C VAL A 248 31.08 -7.08 -4.41
N GLN A 249 30.21 -7.71 -5.19
CA GLN A 249 30.62 -8.68 -6.22
C GLN A 249 31.50 -8.03 -7.30
N THR A 250 31.17 -6.82 -7.76
CA THR A 250 31.97 -6.09 -8.75
C THR A 250 33.38 -5.83 -8.23
N VAL A 251 33.51 -5.34 -6.98
CA VAL A 251 34.82 -5.08 -6.36
C VAL A 251 35.64 -6.37 -6.22
N GLN A 252 35.02 -7.46 -5.75
CA GLN A 252 35.70 -8.75 -5.61
C GLN A 252 36.17 -9.34 -6.95
N GLN A 253 35.35 -9.23 -7.99
CA GLN A 253 35.71 -9.69 -9.35
C GLN A 253 36.86 -8.88 -9.93
N GLU A 254 36.93 -7.58 -9.72
CA GLU A 254 38.04 -6.76 -10.22
C GLU A 254 39.34 -7.04 -9.43
N ALA A 255 39.24 -7.23 -8.11
CA ALA A 255 40.43 -7.60 -7.30
C ALA A 255 41.04 -8.94 -7.74
N ALA A 256 40.20 -9.94 -8.04
CA ALA A 256 40.67 -11.25 -8.48
C ALA A 256 41.32 -11.28 -9.90
N LYS A 257 41.11 -10.26 -10.71
CA LYS A 257 41.75 -10.11 -12.03
C LYS A 257 43.18 -9.54 -11.95
N GLY A 258 43.51 -8.91 -10.81
CA GLY A 258 44.83 -8.30 -10.57
C GLY A 258 45.85 -9.25 -9.92
N GLU A 259 45.43 -10.47 -9.54
CA GLU A 259 46.28 -11.56 -9.11
C GLU A 259 46.56 -12.52 -10.27
#